data_3f52f8fb43efb527766a3b20ba6543c4
#
_entry.id   3f52f8fb43efb527766a3b20ba6543c4
#
_cell.length_a   1.000
_cell.length_b   1.000
_cell.length_c   1.000
_cell.angle_alpha   90.00
_cell.angle_beta   90.00
_cell.angle_gamma   90.00
#
_symmetry.space_group_name_H-M   'P 1'
#
loop_
_entity.id
_entity.type
_entity.pdbx_description
1 polymer ?
#
loop_
_entity_poly.entity_id
_entity_poly.type
_entity_poly.pdbx_seq_one_letter_code
_entity_poly.pdbx_strand_id
1 'polypeptide(L)'
;MDLVTVLRQAGVQRGDLAGLAVAPDGTAAVALADAGWTGPAGALPQADEALRPRWVTWSQETAQRLVPSGVRLATCWDVAAAHRLLFGGWRADPGWAWAHLRGLPVDEVPAPGPHSAGEADLFDAAKEHAAAARGPAAAADLAGAAGAADAAGDDPVGPDGHLSPEWTRGGWADSPARLQAWARLARKAAELQGAALASSGGGGMAVATARSESTAELLCAELSADGLPMDRAVAEQVLTGIIGPRPRGEAEAAAMRAARDGEVLRHAPAGVTADLRSPVQVRSLLAAAGVEVPDTRAWRLEEFRDSHPMVAALLEWRKAERIVTTYGYAWLDEHLGPDGRLRGEWTGADGAAGRMTASNGLHNMPAAMRRAVIAAPGHALVRADLGQIEPRVLAAVSGDQALAAATSADDLYLPVAGQLGVDRPTAKVAMIAAMYGQTTGHGGQAGRRMRAAYPVAMAYLDSADRSARAGRDLRTYGGRLVRMSGGSADAARVAARGRYGRNALIQGAAAELFKMWAVTVRARGLPLGARIVLCLHDELLVHVPFDQAEPTARLVGDCLDEAAGRWAPGARGAGVRFIADISVVRSWADAK
;
A
#
# COMPACT_ATOMS: atom_id res chain seq x y z
N MET A 1 -27.32 -17.70 24.33
CA MET A 1 -25.98 -18.03 24.83
C MET A 1 -25.03 -16.95 24.39
N ASP A 2 -24.15 -16.45 25.27
CA ASP A 2 -23.17 -15.44 24.89
C ASP A 2 -22.06 -16.04 23.99
N LEU A 3 -21.38 -15.19 23.23
CA LEU A 3 -20.39 -15.60 22.23
C LEU A 3 -19.21 -16.36 22.87
N VAL A 4 -18.70 -15.89 24.03
CA VAL A 4 -17.56 -16.54 24.71
C VAL A 4 -17.88 -17.95 25.09
N THR A 5 -19.09 -18.18 25.62
CA THR A 5 -19.58 -19.52 25.99
C THR A 5 -19.67 -20.44 24.77
N VAL A 6 -20.20 -19.94 23.64
CA VAL A 6 -20.26 -20.72 22.37
C VAL A 6 -18.87 -21.13 21.90
N LEU A 7 -17.93 -20.19 21.88
CA LEU A 7 -16.55 -20.44 21.44
C LEU A 7 -15.84 -21.47 22.37
N ARG A 8 -16.04 -21.36 23.70
CA ARG A 8 -15.45 -22.30 24.67
C ARG A 8 -16.03 -23.71 24.52
N GLN A 9 -17.36 -23.81 24.36
CA GLN A 9 -18.03 -25.12 24.18
C GLN A 9 -17.60 -25.79 22.86
N ALA A 10 -17.31 -25.01 21.82
CA ALA A 10 -16.77 -25.51 20.57
C ALA A 10 -15.25 -25.81 20.63
N GLY A 11 -14.61 -25.62 21.79
CA GLY A 11 -13.18 -25.91 21.98
C GLY A 11 -12.22 -24.99 21.24
N VAL A 12 -12.65 -23.76 20.88
CA VAL A 12 -11.84 -22.80 20.13
C VAL A 12 -10.58 -22.43 20.90
N GLN A 13 -9.44 -22.61 20.25
CA GLN A 13 -8.13 -22.23 20.74
C GLN A 13 -7.64 -20.93 20.06
N ARG A 14 -6.61 -20.32 20.65
CA ARG A 14 -5.98 -19.13 20.09
C ARG A 14 -5.47 -19.38 18.65
N GLY A 15 -5.97 -18.59 17.71
CA GLY A 15 -5.58 -18.66 16.31
C GLY A 15 -6.41 -19.60 15.45
N ASP A 16 -7.38 -20.31 16.02
CA ASP A 16 -8.34 -21.11 15.26
C ASP A 16 -9.24 -20.21 14.41
N LEU A 17 -9.61 -20.69 13.22
CA LEU A 17 -10.43 -19.94 12.28
C LEU A 17 -11.87 -19.84 12.76
N ALA A 18 -12.37 -18.64 12.95
CA ALA A 18 -13.76 -18.32 13.22
C ALA A 18 -14.30 -17.40 12.11
N GLY A 19 -15.21 -17.92 11.27
CA GLY A 19 -15.86 -17.13 10.22
C GLY A 19 -16.65 -15.99 10.84
N LEU A 20 -16.52 -14.78 10.29
CA LEU A 20 -17.19 -13.58 10.78
C LEU A 20 -17.86 -12.83 9.62
N ALA A 21 -19.12 -12.53 9.76
CA ALA A 21 -19.86 -11.60 8.93
C ALA A 21 -20.56 -10.57 9.82
N VAL A 22 -20.58 -9.31 9.38
CA VAL A 22 -21.23 -8.20 10.11
C VAL A 22 -22.15 -7.45 9.15
N ALA A 23 -23.43 -7.48 9.44
CA ALA A 23 -24.44 -6.78 8.65
C ALA A 23 -24.41 -5.25 8.90
N PRO A 24 -25.00 -4.45 8.00
CA PRO A 24 -25.02 -2.99 8.15
C PRO A 24 -25.70 -2.49 9.43
N ASP A 25 -26.64 -3.25 9.99
CA ASP A 25 -27.34 -2.94 11.25
C ASP A 25 -26.52 -3.25 12.53
N GLY A 26 -25.28 -3.75 12.37
CA GLY A 26 -24.42 -4.13 13.48
C GLY A 26 -24.65 -5.55 14.02
N THR A 27 -25.53 -6.33 13.40
CA THR A 27 -25.66 -7.78 13.69
C THR A 27 -24.45 -8.52 13.16
N ALA A 28 -23.84 -9.37 14.01
CA ALA A 28 -22.72 -10.21 13.65
C ALA A 28 -23.10 -11.69 13.69
N ALA A 29 -22.58 -12.46 12.75
CA ALA A 29 -22.61 -13.91 12.80
C ALA A 29 -21.19 -14.47 12.89
N VAL A 30 -20.99 -15.44 13.76
CA VAL A 30 -19.75 -16.20 13.94
C VAL A 30 -20.00 -17.65 13.59
N ALA A 31 -19.20 -18.20 12.68
CA ALA A 31 -19.31 -19.59 12.24
C ALA A 31 -18.04 -20.39 12.58
N LEU A 32 -18.22 -21.50 13.25
CA LEU A 32 -17.21 -22.51 13.57
C LEU A 32 -17.42 -23.77 12.71
N ALA A 33 -16.69 -24.86 12.99
CA ALA A 33 -16.87 -26.11 12.26
C ALA A 33 -18.30 -26.64 12.40
N ASP A 34 -18.73 -26.83 13.64
CA ASP A 34 -20.01 -27.47 13.98
C ASP A 34 -20.91 -26.59 14.86
N ALA A 35 -20.56 -25.31 15.04
CA ALA A 35 -21.30 -24.38 15.86
C ALA A 35 -21.40 -22.99 15.19
N GLY A 36 -22.34 -22.19 15.64
CA GLY A 36 -22.51 -20.83 15.19
C GLY A 36 -23.16 -19.96 16.25
N TRP A 37 -22.97 -18.65 16.10
CA TRP A 37 -23.56 -17.65 16.96
C TRP A 37 -24.00 -16.44 16.12
N THR A 38 -25.12 -15.83 16.49
CA THR A 38 -25.58 -14.58 15.91
C THR A 38 -26.03 -13.66 17.03
N GLY A 39 -25.61 -12.40 16.95
CA GLY A 39 -25.92 -11.37 17.96
C GLY A 39 -25.24 -10.05 17.64
N PRO A 40 -25.25 -9.08 18.56
CA PRO A 40 -24.66 -7.76 18.32
C PRO A 40 -23.14 -7.85 18.22
N ALA A 41 -22.55 -7.11 17.26
CA ALA A 41 -21.08 -7.05 17.06
C ALA A 41 -20.32 -6.55 18.30
N GLY A 42 -20.98 -5.83 19.21
CA GLY A 42 -20.42 -5.41 20.50
C GLY A 42 -19.99 -6.57 21.43
N ALA A 43 -20.37 -7.81 21.13
CA ALA A 43 -19.91 -9.00 21.86
C ALA A 43 -18.52 -9.48 21.42
N LEU A 44 -18.03 -9.06 20.24
CA LEU A 44 -16.75 -9.51 19.67
C LEU A 44 -15.53 -9.16 20.53
N PRO A 45 -15.38 -7.95 21.12
CA PRO A 45 -14.21 -7.60 21.92
C PRO A 45 -13.96 -8.55 23.09
N GLN A 46 -15.00 -8.93 23.83
CA GLN A 46 -14.88 -9.85 24.96
C GLN A 46 -14.41 -11.24 24.51
N ALA A 47 -14.93 -11.72 23.38
CA ALA A 47 -14.54 -13.00 22.79
C ALA A 47 -13.09 -12.96 22.27
N ASP A 48 -12.71 -11.84 21.63
CA ASP A 48 -11.37 -11.62 21.12
C ASP A 48 -10.33 -11.55 22.25
N GLU A 49 -10.64 -10.88 23.35
CA GLU A 49 -9.79 -10.82 24.54
C GLU A 49 -9.63 -12.20 25.21
N ALA A 50 -10.73 -12.94 25.35
CA ALA A 50 -10.76 -14.20 26.08
C ALA A 50 -10.07 -15.35 25.35
N LEU A 51 -10.20 -15.44 24.02
CA LEU A 51 -9.81 -16.63 23.25
C LEU A 51 -8.89 -16.33 22.07
N ARG A 52 -8.88 -15.08 21.58
CA ARG A 52 -8.07 -14.63 20.43
C ARG A 52 -8.16 -15.58 19.23
N PRO A 53 -9.37 -15.91 18.75
CA PRO A 53 -9.51 -16.65 17.50
C PRO A 53 -8.95 -15.83 16.34
N ARG A 54 -8.74 -16.43 15.20
CA ARG A 54 -8.47 -15.73 13.96
C ARG A 54 -9.78 -15.51 13.24
N TRP A 55 -10.28 -14.27 13.29
CA TRP A 55 -11.53 -13.90 12.64
C TRP A 55 -11.39 -13.94 11.13
N VAL A 56 -12.21 -14.73 10.47
CA VAL A 56 -12.19 -14.83 9.01
C VAL A 56 -13.22 -13.89 8.41
N THR A 57 -12.78 -12.96 7.60
CA THR A 57 -13.62 -11.99 6.90
C THR A 57 -13.42 -12.10 5.38
N TRP A 58 -14.43 -11.71 4.60
CA TRP A 58 -14.28 -11.68 3.15
C TRP A 58 -13.33 -10.57 2.69
N SER A 59 -13.38 -9.41 3.33
CA SER A 59 -12.55 -8.26 3.00
C SER A 59 -12.44 -7.28 4.17
N GLN A 60 -11.62 -6.26 4.00
CA GLN A 60 -11.44 -5.11 4.90
C GLN A 60 -12.77 -4.44 5.29
N GLU A 61 -13.82 -4.51 4.46
CA GLU A 61 -15.13 -3.90 4.73
C GLU A 61 -15.70 -4.30 6.09
N THR A 62 -15.48 -5.54 6.54
CA THR A 62 -15.92 -5.97 7.87
C THR A 62 -15.25 -5.15 8.98
N ALA A 63 -13.95 -4.90 8.86
CA ALA A 63 -13.22 -4.07 9.83
C ALA A 63 -13.67 -2.60 9.74
N GLN A 64 -13.93 -2.09 8.54
CA GLN A 64 -14.44 -0.72 8.32
C GLN A 64 -15.81 -0.49 8.97
N ARG A 65 -16.65 -1.53 9.09
CA ARG A 65 -17.92 -1.46 9.82
C ARG A 65 -17.73 -1.53 11.35
N LEU A 66 -16.75 -2.28 11.81
CA LEU A 66 -16.50 -2.53 13.24
C LEU A 66 -15.75 -1.38 13.92
N VAL A 67 -14.72 -0.84 13.29
CA VAL A 67 -13.81 0.15 13.89
C VAL A 67 -14.52 1.44 14.33
N PRO A 68 -15.46 2.03 13.55
CA PRO A 68 -16.21 3.21 13.98
C PRO A 68 -17.05 2.98 15.24
N SER A 69 -17.49 1.74 15.48
CA SER A 69 -18.22 1.34 16.70
C SER A 69 -17.29 1.01 17.88
N GLY A 70 -15.98 1.24 17.74
CA GLY A 70 -14.98 0.95 18.78
C GLY A 70 -14.54 -0.51 18.86
N VAL A 71 -15.01 -1.38 17.96
CA VAL A 71 -14.64 -2.80 17.93
C VAL A 71 -13.37 -2.99 17.10
N ARG A 72 -12.30 -3.43 17.75
CA ARG A 72 -10.99 -3.69 17.11
C ARG A 72 -10.59 -5.12 17.38
N LEU A 73 -10.46 -5.90 16.32
CA LEU A 73 -10.08 -7.31 16.38
C LEU A 73 -8.55 -7.45 16.48
N ALA A 74 -8.05 -8.39 17.27
CA ALA A 74 -6.62 -8.60 17.42
C ALA A 74 -5.98 -9.13 16.14
N THR A 75 -6.61 -10.15 15.54
CA THR A 75 -6.11 -10.80 14.32
C THR A 75 -7.25 -11.23 13.41
N CYS A 76 -6.98 -11.28 12.10
CA CYS A 76 -7.94 -11.83 11.15
C CYS A 76 -7.25 -12.70 10.09
N TRP A 77 -8.07 -13.37 9.31
CA TRP A 77 -7.78 -13.87 7.98
C TRP A 77 -8.71 -13.15 7.02
N ASP A 78 -8.16 -12.30 6.19
CA ASP A 78 -8.87 -11.57 5.16
C ASP A 78 -8.79 -12.37 3.85
N VAL A 79 -9.94 -12.83 3.36
CA VAL A 79 -10.01 -13.69 2.17
C VAL A 79 -9.51 -12.93 0.93
N ALA A 80 -9.82 -11.64 0.81
CA ALA A 80 -9.37 -10.82 -0.31
C ALA A 80 -7.85 -10.61 -0.30
N ALA A 81 -7.25 -10.34 0.87
CA ALA A 81 -5.80 -10.19 1.00
C ALA A 81 -5.05 -11.49 0.67
N ALA A 82 -5.51 -12.62 1.22
CA ALA A 82 -4.95 -13.93 0.92
C ALA A 82 -5.13 -14.32 -0.55
N HIS A 83 -6.25 -13.92 -1.16
CA HIS A 83 -6.49 -14.11 -2.61
C HIS A 83 -5.47 -13.34 -3.46
N ARG A 84 -5.24 -12.05 -3.18
CA ARG A 84 -4.24 -11.24 -3.89
C ARG A 84 -2.82 -11.79 -3.76
N LEU A 85 -2.51 -12.39 -2.60
CA LEU A 85 -1.22 -13.06 -2.39
C LEU A 85 -1.08 -14.31 -3.28
N LEU A 86 -2.12 -15.16 -3.32
CA LEU A 86 -2.12 -16.43 -4.06
C LEU A 86 -2.15 -16.26 -5.56
N PHE A 87 -3.05 -15.41 -6.05
CA PHE A 87 -3.42 -15.31 -7.46
C PHE A 87 -2.96 -14.02 -8.13
N GLY A 88 -2.45 -13.05 -7.36
CA GLY A 88 -2.04 -11.74 -7.88
C GLY A 88 -3.23 -10.92 -8.39
N GLY A 89 -2.94 -9.69 -8.85
CA GLY A 89 -3.96 -8.78 -9.35
C GLY A 89 -4.69 -8.02 -8.22
N TRP A 90 -5.51 -7.05 -8.61
CA TRP A 90 -6.25 -6.20 -7.68
C TRP A 90 -7.63 -6.77 -7.30
N ARG A 91 -8.28 -7.47 -8.23
CA ARG A 91 -9.63 -7.98 -8.05
C ARG A 91 -9.65 -9.15 -7.06
N ALA A 92 -10.43 -9.03 -6.00
CA ALA A 92 -10.53 -10.02 -4.94
C ALA A 92 -11.90 -9.97 -4.24
N ASP A 93 -12.97 -9.58 -4.96
CA ASP A 93 -14.34 -9.69 -4.46
C ASP A 93 -14.68 -11.17 -4.14
N PRO A 94 -15.68 -11.42 -3.29
CA PRO A 94 -15.99 -12.78 -2.84
C PRO A 94 -16.24 -13.77 -3.98
N GLY A 95 -16.97 -13.36 -5.02
CA GLY A 95 -17.25 -14.22 -6.18
C GLY A 95 -15.98 -14.61 -6.93
N TRP A 96 -15.10 -13.63 -7.19
CA TRP A 96 -13.82 -13.85 -7.86
C TRP A 96 -12.86 -14.71 -7.04
N ALA A 97 -12.77 -14.44 -5.74
CA ALA A 97 -11.93 -15.22 -4.84
C ALA A 97 -12.40 -16.67 -4.73
N TRP A 98 -13.70 -16.90 -4.62
CA TRP A 98 -14.28 -18.23 -4.57
C TRP A 98 -14.06 -19.01 -5.87
N ALA A 99 -14.33 -18.40 -7.03
CA ALA A 99 -14.16 -19.04 -8.34
C ALA A 99 -12.72 -19.53 -8.54
N HIS A 100 -11.71 -18.68 -8.26
CA HIS A 100 -10.31 -19.10 -8.32
C HIS A 100 -9.97 -20.27 -7.37
N LEU A 101 -10.48 -20.25 -6.13
CA LEU A 101 -10.25 -21.31 -5.15
C LEU A 101 -10.88 -22.64 -5.56
N ARG A 102 -11.96 -22.57 -6.30
CA ARG A 102 -12.69 -23.75 -6.79
C ARG A 102 -12.26 -24.20 -8.19
N GLY A 103 -11.35 -23.45 -8.85
CA GLY A 103 -10.94 -23.72 -10.23
C GLY A 103 -12.07 -23.50 -11.25
N LEU A 104 -13.02 -22.60 -10.93
CA LEU A 104 -14.15 -22.28 -11.81
C LEU A 104 -13.77 -21.17 -12.81
N PRO A 105 -14.46 -21.05 -13.95
CA PRO A 105 -14.26 -19.98 -14.92
C PRO A 105 -14.51 -18.61 -14.28
N VAL A 106 -13.49 -17.75 -14.24
CA VAL A 106 -13.61 -16.42 -13.64
C VAL A 106 -14.27 -15.39 -14.55
N ASP A 107 -14.28 -15.62 -15.85
CA ASP A 107 -14.91 -14.73 -16.85
C ASP A 107 -16.45 -14.67 -16.69
N GLU A 108 -17.03 -15.65 -16.04
CA GLU A 108 -18.46 -15.74 -15.74
C GLU A 108 -18.84 -14.95 -14.46
N VAL A 109 -17.86 -14.53 -13.67
CA VAL A 109 -18.12 -13.73 -12.46
C VAL A 109 -18.34 -12.27 -12.84
N PRO A 110 -19.53 -11.68 -12.53
CA PRO A 110 -19.81 -10.29 -12.83
C PRO A 110 -18.75 -9.35 -12.29
N ALA A 111 -18.38 -8.31 -13.07
CA ALA A 111 -17.46 -7.30 -12.59
C ALA A 111 -18.08 -6.54 -11.41
N PRO A 112 -17.32 -6.23 -10.34
CA PRO A 112 -17.76 -5.28 -9.34
C PRO A 112 -17.98 -3.91 -10.00
N GLY A 113 -18.86 -3.09 -9.43
CA GLY A 113 -19.10 -1.72 -9.90
C GLY A 113 -17.81 -0.89 -9.91
N PRO A 114 -17.86 0.33 -10.47
CA PRO A 114 -16.66 1.16 -10.61
C PRO A 114 -15.96 1.35 -9.26
N HIS A 115 -14.69 0.95 -9.21
CA HIS A 115 -13.83 1.25 -8.06
C HIS A 115 -13.37 2.70 -8.12
N SER A 116 -13.33 3.36 -6.95
CA SER A 116 -12.43 4.49 -6.76
C SER A 116 -11.01 3.94 -6.80
N ALA A 117 -10.40 3.94 -7.98
CA ALA A 117 -9.01 3.54 -8.14
C ALA A 117 -8.14 4.57 -7.39
N GLY A 118 -7.45 4.15 -6.36
CA GLY A 118 -6.17 4.77 -5.99
C GLY A 118 -5.31 4.78 -7.25
N GLU A 119 -4.50 5.80 -7.44
CA GLU A 119 -3.69 6.03 -8.66
C GLU A 119 -3.17 4.71 -9.23
N ALA A 120 -3.73 4.33 -10.39
CA ALA A 120 -3.36 3.11 -11.08
C ALA A 120 -1.86 3.11 -11.35
N ASP A 121 -1.19 2.01 -11.04
CA ASP A 121 0.21 1.80 -11.45
C ASP A 121 0.31 2.07 -12.96
N LEU A 122 1.36 2.77 -13.38
CA LEU A 122 1.59 3.19 -14.78
C LEU A 122 1.41 2.05 -15.80
N PHE A 123 1.51 0.79 -15.35
CA PHE A 123 1.32 -0.41 -16.15
C PHE A 123 -0.13 -0.93 -16.15
N ASP A 124 -0.94 -0.65 -15.14
CA ASP A 124 -2.37 -0.96 -15.12
C ASP A 124 -3.17 0.04 -15.95
N ALA A 125 -2.80 1.32 -15.96
CA ALA A 125 -3.35 2.32 -16.87
C ALA A 125 -3.19 1.97 -18.36
N ALA A 126 -2.10 1.28 -18.73
CA ALA A 126 -1.91 0.79 -20.10
C ALA A 126 -2.86 -0.35 -20.48
N LYS A 127 -3.37 -1.11 -19.49
CA LYS A 127 -4.37 -2.18 -19.70
C LYS A 127 -5.79 -1.63 -19.82
N GLU A 128 -6.13 -0.59 -19.07
CA GLU A 128 -7.42 0.10 -19.16
C GLU A 128 -7.57 0.80 -20.52
N HIS A 129 -6.52 1.42 -21.05
CA HIS A 129 -6.54 1.99 -22.40
C HIS A 129 -6.71 0.94 -23.50
N ALA A 130 -6.17 -0.28 -23.30
CA ALA A 130 -6.38 -1.40 -24.24
C ALA A 130 -7.79 -2.01 -24.14
N ALA A 131 -8.43 -1.94 -22.99
CA ALA A 131 -9.82 -2.37 -22.79
C ALA A 131 -10.84 -1.33 -23.28
N ALA A 132 -10.56 -0.04 -23.10
CA ALA A 132 -11.39 1.06 -23.58
C ALA A 132 -11.35 1.22 -25.12
N ALA A 133 -10.32 0.70 -25.80
CA ALA A 133 -10.24 0.68 -27.25
C ALA A 133 -11.11 -0.39 -27.93
N ARG A 134 -11.73 -1.28 -27.17
CA ARG A 134 -12.81 -2.18 -27.65
C ARG A 134 -14.14 -1.49 -27.37
N GLY A 135 -14.69 -0.86 -28.40
CA GLY A 135 -15.83 0.04 -28.37
C GLY A 135 -17.11 -0.47 -27.67
N PRO A 136 -18.09 0.40 -27.45
CA PRO A 136 -19.29 0.18 -26.61
C PRO A 136 -20.37 -0.61 -27.36
N ALA A 137 -20.15 -1.91 -27.60
CA ALA A 137 -21.15 -2.78 -28.25
C ALA A 137 -21.78 -3.81 -27.30
N ALA A 138 -21.47 -3.80 -26.00
CA ALA A 138 -21.96 -4.80 -25.03
C ALA A 138 -22.76 -4.21 -23.85
N ALA A 139 -23.18 -2.94 -23.89
CA ALA A 139 -23.89 -2.30 -22.78
C ALA A 139 -25.41 -2.20 -22.98
N ALA A 140 -25.98 -2.79 -24.03
CA ALA A 140 -27.38 -2.60 -24.38
C ALA A 140 -28.34 -3.75 -24.00
N ASP A 141 -27.86 -4.86 -23.40
CA ASP A 141 -28.73 -6.05 -23.16
C ASP A 141 -28.96 -6.41 -21.68
N LEU A 142 -28.72 -5.50 -20.72
CA LEU A 142 -28.97 -5.79 -19.29
C LEU A 142 -30.23 -5.14 -18.69
N ALA A 143 -31.14 -4.64 -19.53
CA ALA A 143 -32.41 -4.04 -19.08
C ALA A 143 -33.62 -5.01 -19.15
N GLY A 144 -33.42 -6.30 -19.38
CA GLY A 144 -34.49 -7.25 -19.73
C GLY A 144 -34.66 -8.50 -18.84
N ALA A 145 -34.04 -8.58 -17.67
CA ALA A 145 -34.20 -9.75 -16.80
C ALA A 145 -34.74 -9.42 -15.41
N ALA A 146 -35.84 -8.66 -15.36
CA ALA A 146 -36.69 -8.56 -14.17
C ALA A 146 -37.88 -9.51 -14.36
N GLY A 147 -37.69 -10.82 -14.05
CA GLY A 147 -38.77 -11.78 -14.19
C GLY A 147 -38.32 -13.23 -14.11
N ALA A 148 -37.83 -13.65 -12.97
CA ALA A 148 -37.88 -15.04 -12.46
C ALA A 148 -37.41 -15.06 -11.01
N ALA A 149 -38.23 -14.51 -10.11
CA ALA A 149 -38.13 -14.79 -8.68
C ALA A 149 -38.86 -16.11 -8.46
N ASP A 150 -38.13 -17.22 -8.59
CA ASP A 150 -38.64 -18.50 -8.11
C ASP A 150 -37.48 -19.33 -7.55
N ALA A 151 -37.58 -19.60 -6.24
CA ALA A 151 -36.87 -20.65 -5.50
C ALA A 151 -35.36 -20.74 -5.73
N ALA A 152 -34.63 -19.65 -5.62
CA ALA A 152 -33.21 -19.68 -5.32
C ALA A 152 -33.07 -20.13 -3.86
N GLY A 153 -32.61 -21.35 -3.65
CA GLY A 153 -32.41 -21.91 -2.32
C GLY A 153 -31.51 -21.02 -1.46
N ASP A 154 -31.65 -21.10 -0.17
CA ASP A 154 -30.89 -20.37 0.86
C ASP A 154 -29.37 -20.71 0.85
N ASP A 155 -28.86 -21.28 -0.25
CA ASP A 155 -27.44 -21.61 -0.44
C ASP A 155 -26.71 -20.49 -1.19
N PRO A 156 -25.61 -19.97 -0.63
CA PRO A 156 -24.78 -18.97 -1.31
C PRO A 156 -24.09 -19.49 -2.57
N VAL A 157 -23.99 -20.81 -2.76
CA VAL A 157 -23.34 -21.46 -3.90
C VAL A 157 -24.39 -22.01 -4.86
N GLY A 158 -24.39 -21.53 -6.09
CA GLY A 158 -25.28 -22.01 -7.15
C GLY A 158 -24.96 -23.43 -7.63
N PRO A 159 -25.83 -24.02 -8.45
CA PRO A 159 -25.64 -25.37 -8.97
C PRO A 159 -24.43 -25.48 -9.91
N ASP A 160 -23.95 -24.38 -10.47
CA ASP A 160 -22.72 -24.24 -11.28
C ASP A 160 -21.44 -24.16 -10.42
N GLY A 161 -21.60 -24.07 -9.10
CA GLY A 161 -20.50 -23.94 -8.14
C GLY A 161 -20.03 -22.50 -7.87
N HIS A 162 -20.53 -21.51 -8.62
CA HIS A 162 -20.23 -20.09 -8.37
C HIS A 162 -21.05 -19.53 -7.22
N LEU A 163 -20.58 -18.41 -6.64
CA LEU A 163 -21.39 -17.67 -5.69
C LEU A 163 -22.54 -16.97 -6.41
N SER A 164 -23.74 -17.08 -5.82
CA SER A 164 -24.94 -16.40 -6.33
C SER A 164 -24.71 -14.88 -6.38
N PRO A 165 -25.03 -14.24 -7.51
CA PRO A 165 -24.95 -12.76 -7.63
C PRO A 165 -25.78 -12.01 -6.60
N GLU A 166 -26.91 -12.56 -6.17
CA GLU A 166 -27.73 -11.97 -5.10
C GLU A 166 -26.94 -11.89 -3.79
N TRP A 167 -26.29 -12.98 -3.41
CA TRP A 167 -25.48 -13.02 -2.20
C TRP A 167 -24.27 -12.07 -2.28
N THR A 168 -23.55 -12.07 -3.39
CA THR A 168 -22.37 -11.20 -3.55
C THR A 168 -22.71 -9.70 -3.60
N ARG A 169 -23.98 -9.35 -3.87
CA ARG A 169 -24.48 -7.96 -3.88
C ARG A 169 -25.10 -7.51 -2.57
N GLY A 170 -25.05 -8.31 -1.52
CA GLY A 170 -25.52 -7.93 -0.18
C GLY A 170 -26.64 -8.80 0.39
N GLY A 171 -27.29 -9.66 -0.39
CA GLY A 171 -28.37 -10.55 0.08
C GLY A 171 -27.97 -11.51 1.20
N TRP A 172 -26.68 -11.64 1.47
CA TRP A 172 -26.14 -12.35 2.65
C TRP A 172 -26.56 -11.69 3.99
N ALA A 173 -26.94 -10.41 3.98
CA ALA A 173 -27.33 -9.67 5.19
C ALA A 173 -28.85 -9.71 5.47
N ASP A 174 -29.66 -10.30 4.59
CA ASP A 174 -31.13 -10.22 4.64
C ASP A 174 -31.75 -11.01 5.79
N SER A 175 -31.02 -11.99 6.34
CA SER A 175 -31.48 -12.75 7.50
C SER A 175 -30.33 -13.29 8.36
N PRO A 176 -30.58 -13.60 9.65
CA PRO A 176 -29.59 -14.24 10.51
C PRO A 176 -29.05 -15.56 9.95
N ALA A 177 -29.89 -16.34 9.27
CA ALA A 177 -29.50 -17.62 8.66
C ALA A 177 -28.53 -17.41 7.50
N ARG A 178 -28.82 -16.43 6.63
CA ARG A 178 -27.93 -16.04 5.51
C ARG A 178 -26.61 -15.46 6.01
N LEU A 179 -26.66 -14.60 7.03
CA LEU A 179 -25.47 -14.04 7.65
C LEU A 179 -24.54 -15.14 8.21
N GLN A 180 -25.14 -16.17 8.84
CA GLN A 180 -24.43 -17.35 9.33
C GLN A 180 -23.82 -18.19 8.20
N ALA A 181 -24.57 -18.41 7.11
CA ALA A 181 -24.08 -19.12 5.94
C ALA A 181 -22.90 -18.39 5.28
N TRP A 182 -22.97 -17.06 5.20
CA TRP A 182 -21.89 -16.22 4.66
C TRP A 182 -20.61 -16.28 5.50
N ALA A 183 -20.73 -16.23 6.82
CA ALA A 183 -19.61 -16.43 7.74
C ALA A 183 -18.98 -17.83 7.63
N ARG A 184 -19.80 -18.85 7.48
CA ARG A 184 -19.34 -20.25 7.29
C ARG A 184 -18.58 -20.41 5.98
N LEU A 185 -19.08 -19.78 4.91
CA LEU A 185 -18.45 -19.82 3.60
C LEU A 185 -17.09 -19.09 3.60
N ALA A 186 -16.99 -17.92 4.25
CA ALA A 186 -15.73 -17.22 4.45
C ALA A 186 -14.70 -18.12 5.15
N ARG A 187 -15.10 -18.81 6.23
CA ARG A 187 -14.24 -19.77 6.94
C ARG A 187 -13.76 -20.89 6.01
N LYS A 188 -14.66 -21.43 5.19
CA LYS A 188 -14.31 -22.47 4.20
C LYS A 188 -13.32 -21.95 3.14
N ALA A 189 -13.49 -20.72 2.65
CA ALA A 189 -12.54 -20.09 1.75
C ALA A 189 -11.16 -19.93 2.40
N ALA A 190 -11.08 -19.52 3.66
CA ALA A 190 -9.81 -19.39 4.40
C ALA A 190 -9.10 -20.74 4.59
N GLU A 191 -9.83 -21.82 4.84
CA GLU A 191 -9.26 -23.18 4.91
C GLU A 191 -8.62 -23.59 3.58
N LEU A 192 -9.34 -23.38 2.47
CA LEU A 192 -8.84 -23.68 1.13
C LEU A 192 -7.61 -22.81 0.78
N GLN A 193 -7.64 -21.54 1.12
CA GLN A 193 -6.49 -20.63 0.93
C GLN A 193 -5.29 -21.05 1.76
N GLY A 194 -5.50 -21.42 3.02
CA GLY A 194 -4.44 -21.92 3.91
C GLY A 194 -3.76 -23.16 3.35
N ALA A 195 -4.53 -24.11 2.83
CA ALA A 195 -4.02 -25.32 2.19
C ALA A 195 -3.25 -25.00 0.90
N ALA A 196 -3.79 -24.10 0.05
CA ALA A 196 -3.14 -23.68 -1.19
C ALA A 196 -1.81 -22.94 -0.92
N LEU A 197 -1.76 -22.08 0.11
CA LEU A 197 -0.53 -21.39 0.51
C LEU A 197 0.52 -22.35 1.06
N ALA A 198 0.10 -23.31 1.90
CA ALA A 198 1.01 -24.28 2.48
C ALA A 198 1.65 -25.21 1.42
N SER A 199 0.92 -25.52 0.35
CA SER A 199 1.41 -26.32 -0.79
C SER A 199 2.16 -25.50 -1.85
N SER A 200 2.12 -24.16 -1.76
CA SER A 200 2.86 -23.28 -2.70
C SER A 200 4.36 -23.34 -2.45
N GLY A 201 5.16 -22.90 -3.44
CA GLY A 201 6.63 -22.85 -3.32
C GLY A 201 7.17 -22.00 -2.15
N GLY A 202 6.32 -21.16 -1.52
CA GLY A 202 6.64 -20.39 -0.32
C GLY A 202 6.31 -21.10 1.01
N GLY A 203 5.50 -22.17 0.98
CA GLY A 203 5.15 -22.99 2.14
C GLY A 203 4.72 -22.18 3.38
N GLY A 204 5.34 -22.48 4.53
CA GLY A 204 5.05 -21.81 5.80
C GLY A 204 5.24 -20.30 5.78
N MET A 205 6.16 -19.77 4.96
CA MET A 205 6.35 -18.32 4.79
C MET A 205 5.15 -17.69 4.10
N ALA A 206 4.59 -18.31 3.06
CA ALA A 206 3.41 -17.78 2.39
C ALA A 206 2.20 -17.70 3.33
N VAL A 207 2.03 -18.68 4.21
CA VAL A 207 0.99 -18.64 5.27
C VAL A 207 1.26 -17.52 6.26
N ALA A 208 2.50 -17.33 6.70
CA ALA A 208 2.87 -16.25 7.62
C ALA A 208 2.63 -14.87 6.96
N THR A 209 2.98 -14.72 5.69
CA THR A 209 2.70 -13.51 4.90
C THR A 209 1.19 -13.25 4.80
N ALA A 210 0.37 -14.28 4.47
CA ALA A 210 -1.07 -14.12 4.40
C ALA A 210 -1.68 -13.64 5.74
N ARG A 211 -1.13 -14.08 6.86
CA ARG A 211 -1.55 -13.62 8.20
C ARG A 211 -1.19 -12.14 8.44
N SER A 212 0.00 -11.70 8.05
CA SER A 212 0.40 -10.29 8.19
C SER A 212 -0.35 -9.40 7.19
N GLU A 213 -0.55 -9.84 5.95
CA GLU A 213 -1.38 -9.16 4.94
C GLU A 213 -2.81 -8.96 5.44
N SER A 214 -3.44 -10.03 5.96
CA SER A 214 -4.78 -9.96 6.52
C SER A 214 -4.88 -8.97 7.70
N THR A 215 -3.91 -9.01 8.61
CA THR A 215 -3.90 -8.09 9.77
C THR A 215 -3.59 -6.64 9.33
N ALA A 216 -2.87 -6.45 8.22
CA ALA A 216 -2.66 -5.14 7.64
C ALA A 216 -3.98 -4.52 7.12
N GLU A 217 -4.94 -5.32 6.65
CA GLU A 217 -6.28 -4.82 6.30
C GLU A 217 -7.05 -4.31 7.54
N LEU A 218 -6.89 -4.95 8.72
CA LEU A 218 -7.41 -4.39 9.98
C LEU A 218 -6.75 -3.04 10.30
N LEU A 219 -5.42 -2.96 10.15
CA LEU A 219 -4.68 -1.72 10.37
C LEU A 219 -5.12 -0.62 9.38
N CYS A 220 -5.39 -0.95 8.13
CA CYS A 220 -5.91 0.00 7.15
C CYS A 220 -7.27 0.57 7.55
N ALA A 221 -8.19 -0.26 8.05
CA ALA A 221 -9.47 0.22 8.57
C ALA A 221 -9.29 1.15 9.79
N GLU A 222 -8.33 0.83 10.67
CA GLU A 222 -8.00 1.68 11.84
C GLU A 222 -7.37 3.01 11.41
N LEU A 223 -6.42 3.00 10.48
CA LEU A 223 -5.80 4.20 9.92
C LEU A 223 -6.83 5.14 9.27
N SER A 224 -7.80 4.57 8.54
CA SER A 224 -8.88 5.33 7.92
C SER A 224 -9.80 5.97 8.96
N ALA A 225 -10.11 5.27 10.05
CA ALA A 225 -11.00 5.76 11.10
C ALA A 225 -10.30 6.74 12.06
N ASP A 226 -9.10 6.39 12.54
CA ASP A 226 -8.35 7.18 13.51
C ASP A 226 -7.82 8.50 12.92
N GLY A 227 -7.37 8.46 11.67
CA GLY A 227 -6.81 9.60 10.97
C GLY A 227 -5.48 10.09 11.53
N LEU A 228 -4.78 10.88 10.74
CA LEU A 228 -3.50 11.50 11.07
C LEU A 228 -3.73 12.79 11.86
N PRO A 229 -3.14 12.98 13.05
CA PRO A 229 -3.31 14.23 13.83
C PRO A 229 -2.70 15.40 13.06
N MET A 230 -3.48 16.48 12.86
CA MET A 230 -3.06 17.67 12.13
C MET A 230 -3.61 18.93 12.79
N ASP A 231 -2.73 19.90 13.00
CA ASP A 231 -3.10 21.23 13.49
C ASP A 231 -3.54 22.11 12.30
N ARG A 232 -4.85 22.49 12.30
CA ARG A 232 -5.43 23.31 11.24
C ARG A 232 -4.76 24.68 11.12
N ALA A 233 -4.47 25.34 12.24
CA ALA A 233 -3.90 26.68 12.21
C ALA A 233 -2.48 26.67 11.63
N VAL A 234 -1.69 25.68 11.98
CA VAL A 234 -0.34 25.48 11.39
C VAL A 234 -0.45 25.11 9.92
N ALA A 235 -1.41 24.26 9.52
CA ALA A 235 -1.63 23.92 8.12
C ALA A 235 -2.00 25.17 7.29
N GLU A 236 -2.92 26.00 7.77
CA GLU A 236 -3.31 27.25 7.11
C GLU A 236 -2.15 28.25 7.06
N GLN A 237 -1.32 28.30 8.11
CA GLN A 237 -0.12 29.15 8.12
C GLN A 237 0.90 28.70 7.06
N VAL A 238 1.12 27.39 6.92
CA VAL A 238 1.98 26.82 5.87
C VAL A 238 1.42 27.14 4.49
N LEU A 239 0.12 26.96 4.27
CA LEU A 239 -0.53 27.27 3.00
C LEU A 239 -0.41 28.75 2.67
N THR A 240 -0.68 29.65 3.63
CA THR A 240 -0.56 31.11 3.45
C THR A 240 0.87 31.49 3.01
N GLY A 241 1.88 30.85 3.60
CA GLY A 241 3.29 31.12 3.25
C GLY A 241 3.70 30.66 1.84
N ILE A 242 3.01 29.65 1.28
CA ILE A 242 3.40 29.06 0.00
C ILE A 242 2.52 29.56 -1.15
N ILE A 243 1.20 29.62 -0.94
CA ILE A 243 0.22 29.92 -1.99
C ILE A 243 -0.56 31.22 -1.77
N GLY A 244 -0.27 31.93 -0.69
CA GLY A 244 -0.95 33.16 -0.30
C GLY A 244 -2.19 32.89 0.59
N PRO A 245 -2.86 33.94 1.05
CA PRO A 245 -4.03 33.83 1.92
C PRO A 245 -5.19 33.09 1.23
N ARG A 246 -6.12 32.59 2.05
CA ARG A 246 -7.32 31.93 1.53
C ARG A 246 -8.14 32.91 0.67
N PRO A 247 -8.41 32.56 -0.60
CA PRO A 247 -9.20 33.44 -1.47
C PRO A 247 -10.67 33.50 -0.99
N ARG A 248 -11.28 34.67 -1.07
CA ARG A 248 -12.67 34.90 -0.67
C ARG A 248 -13.68 34.47 -1.74
N GLY A 249 -13.21 34.14 -2.94
CA GLY A 249 -14.03 33.69 -4.04
C GLY A 249 -13.22 33.37 -5.28
N GLU A 250 -13.92 32.96 -6.34
CA GLU A 250 -13.26 32.46 -7.57
C GLU A 250 -12.46 33.55 -8.31
N ALA A 251 -12.95 34.79 -8.29
CA ALA A 251 -12.23 35.92 -8.91
C ALA A 251 -10.87 36.18 -8.24
N GLU A 252 -10.82 36.17 -6.91
CA GLU A 252 -9.58 36.32 -6.15
C GLU A 252 -8.64 35.11 -6.37
N ALA A 253 -9.20 33.90 -6.39
CA ALA A 253 -8.45 32.70 -6.69
C ALA A 253 -7.83 32.75 -8.11
N ALA A 254 -8.58 33.25 -9.10
CA ALA A 254 -8.09 33.45 -10.46
C ALA A 254 -6.99 34.51 -10.53
N ALA A 255 -7.15 35.64 -9.82
CA ALA A 255 -6.13 36.67 -9.74
C ALA A 255 -4.83 36.15 -9.09
N MET A 256 -4.92 35.38 -8.03
CA MET A 256 -3.78 34.74 -7.37
C MET A 256 -3.09 33.72 -8.28
N ARG A 257 -3.85 32.95 -9.07
CA ARG A 257 -3.26 32.06 -10.10
C ARG A 257 -2.50 32.84 -11.14
N ALA A 258 -3.13 33.90 -11.70
CA ALA A 258 -2.50 34.75 -12.70
C ALA A 258 -1.22 35.41 -12.17
N ALA A 259 -1.21 35.85 -10.93
CA ALA A 259 -0.02 36.42 -10.30
C ALA A 259 1.13 35.41 -10.21
N ARG A 260 0.85 34.16 -9.79
CA ARG A 260 1.85 33.09 -9.74
C ARG A 260 2.37 32.74 -11.14
N ASP A 261 1.50 32.66 -12.14
CA ASP A 261 1.89 32.42 -13.52
C ASP A 261 2.78 33.57 -14.04
N GLY A 262 2.43 34.80 -13.68
CA GLY A 262 3.20 36.01 -14.00
C GLY A 262 4.62 35.99 -13.46
N GLU A 263 4.88 35.40 -12.31
CA GLU A 263 6.22 35.24 -11.74
C GLU A 263 7.17 34.43 -12.63
N VAL A 264 6.67 33.47 -13.37
CA VAL A 264 7.43 32.69 -14.36
C VAL A 264 7.51 33.44 -15.67
N LEU A 265 6.35 33.94 -16.14
CA LEU A 265 6.23 34.54 -17.47
C LEU A 265 6.99 35.88 -17.61
N ARG A 266 7.28 36.59 -16.50
CA ARG A 266 8.15 37.81 -16.55
C ARG A 266 9.58 37.52 -17.04
N HIS A 267 10.03 36.27 -16.97
CA HIS A 267 11.32 35.80 -17.47
C HIS A 267 11.24 35.26 -18.90
N ALA A 268 10.03 35.21 -19.48
CA ALA A 268 9.83 34.78 -20.86
C ALA A 268 10.33 35.82 -21.87
N PRO A 269 10.73 35.40 -23.07
CA PRO A 269 11.00 36.35 -24.17
C PRO A 269 9.78 37.22 -24.47
N ALA A 270 10.01 38.44 -24.92
CA ALA A 270 8.94 39.42 -25.21
C ALA A 270 7.90 38.82 -26.19
N GLY A 271 6.63 38.94 -25.83
CA GLY A 271 5.51 38.46 -26.64
C GLY A 271 5.23 36.94 -26.57
N VAL A 272 6.01 36.18 -25.80
CA VAL A 272 5.77 34.73 -25.60
C VAL A 272 4.86 34.53 -24.39
N THR A 273 3.74 33.84 -24.58
CA THR A 273 2.83 33.41 -23.54
C THR A 273 2.70 31.87 -23.55
N ALA A 274 2.45 31.27 -22.42
CA ALA A 274 2.25 29.81 -22.31
C ALA A 274 1.35 29.48 -21.12
N ASP A 275 0.55 28.45 -21.27
CA ASP A 275 -0.09 27.79 -20.13
C ASP A 275 0.95 26.90 -19.44
N LEU A 276 1.32 27.27 -18.21
CA LEU A 276 2.33 26.56 -17.42
C LEU A 276 1.86 25.16 -16.95
N ARG A 277 0.56 24.84 -17.09
CA ARG A 277 -0.03 23.53 -16.79
C ARG A 277 0.10 22.56 -17.98
N SER A 278 0.42 23.08 -19.17
CA SER A 278 0.66 22.28 -20.38
C SER A 278 2.15 21.94 -20.54
N PRO A 279 2.57 20.66 -20.37
CA PRO A 279 3.97 20.27 -20.56
C PRO A 279 4.53 20.63 -21.96
N VAL A 280 3.67 20.61 -22.97
CA VAL A 280 4.04 20.94 -24.35
C VAL A 280 4.36 22.43 -24.48
N GLN A 281 3.48 23.31 -23.95
CA GLN A 281 3.70 24.76 -23.99
C GLN A 281 4.88 25.18 -23.12
N VAL A 282 5.07 24.56 -21.95
CA VAL A 282 6.25 24.79 -21.10
C VAL A 282 7.54 24.41 -21.83
N ARG A 283 7.57 23.29 -22.56
CA ARG A 283 8.75 22.93 -23.35
C ARG A 283 9.04 23.95 -24.45
N SER A 284 8.01 24.44 -25.14
CA SER A 284 8.16 25.50 -26.17
C SER A 284 8.63 26.81 -25.56
N LEU A 285 8.11 27.17 -24.37
CA LEU A 285 8.54 28.36 -23.62
C LEU A 285 10.02 28.28 -23.24
N LEU A 286 10.46 27.11 -22.72
CA LEU A 286 11.86 26.87 -22.35
C LEU A 286 12.78 26.96 -23.58
N ALA A 287 12.41 26.36 -24.71
CA ALA A 287 13.16 26.43 -25.95
C ALA A 287 13.28 27.87 -26.46
N ALA A 288 12.19 28.66 -26.42
CA ALA A 288 12.19 30.06 -26.78
C ALA A 288 13.12 30.90 -25.89
N ALA A 289 13.30 30.50 -24.64
CA ALA A 289 14.21 31.14 -23.68
C ALA A 289 15.66 30.59 -23.76
N GLY A 290 15.98 29.71 -24.72
CA GLY A 290 17.32 29.15 -24.91
C GLY A 290 17.61 27.91 -24.05
N VAL A 291 16.61 27.30 -23.42
CA VAL A 291 16.75 26.06 -22.62
C VAL A 291 16.17 24.89 -23.41
N GLU A 292 17.03 24.15 -24.09
CA GLU A 292 16.63 22.95 -24.83
C GLU A 292 16.62 21.70 -23.92
N VAL A 293 15.43 21.14 -23.72
CA VAL A 293 15.24 19.91 -22.93
C VAL A 293 14.33 18.93 -23.68
N PRO A 294 14.60 17.60 -23.62
CA PRO A 294 13.77 16.60 -24.28
C PRO A 294 12.40 16.45 -23.59
N ASP A 295 12.32 16.71 -22.30
CA ASP A 295 11.11 16.75 -21.50
C ASP A 295 11.24 17.76 -20.35
N THR A 296 10.12 18.09 -19.70
CA THR A 296 10.07 19.09 -18.64
C THR A 296 10.13 18.50 -17.23
N ARG A 297 10.66 17.28 -17.04
CA ARG A 297 10.77 16.64 -15.71
C ARG A 297 11.64 17.48 -14.77
N ALA A 298 11.23 17.54 -13.50
CA ALA A 298 11.88 18.42 -12.52
C ALA A 298 13.39 18.17 -12.42
N TRP A 299 13.84 16.90 -12.38
CA TRP A 299 15.25 16.56 -12.28
C TRP A 299 16.11 17.04 -13.46
N ARG A 300 15.53 17.16 -14.67
CA ARG A 300 16.22 17.74 -15.82
C ARG A 300 16.31 19.25 -15.73
N LEU A 301 15.26 19.88 -15.24
CA LEU A 301 15.23 21.33 -15.08
C LEU A 301 16.13 21.78 -13.93
N GLU A 302 16.33 20.93 -12.92
CA GLU A 302 17.19 21.23 -11.78
C GLU A 302 18.64 21.55 -12.20
N GLU A 303 19.14 20.93 -13.29
CA GLU A 303 20.46 21.21 -13.86
C GLU A 303 20.61 22.68 -14.35
N PHE A 304 19.50 23.32 -14.66
CA PHE A 304 19.47 24.71 -15.15
C PHE A 304 19.00 25.72 -14.10
N ARG A 305 18.69 25.29 -12.87
CA ARG A 305 18.12 26.12 -11.80
C ARG A 305 18.97 27.37 -11.55
N ASP A 306 20.27 27.18 -11.36
CA ASP A 306 21.19 28.27 -10.99
C ASP A 306 21.63 29.13 -12.20
N SER A 307 21.49 28.60 -13.41
CA SER A 307 21.92 29.26 -14.65
C SER A 307 20.79 30.02 -15.35
N HIS A 308 19.52 29.72 -15.06
CA HIS A 308 18.40 30.32 -15.78
C HIS A 308 17.25 30.74 -14.84
N PRO A 309 16.98 32.05 -14.67
CA PRO A 309 16.00 32.56 -13.70
C PRO A 309 14.57 32.07 -13.98
N MET A 310 14.18 31.87 -15.25
CA MET A 310 12.87 31.30 -15.60
C MET A 310 12.74 29.87 -15.13
N VAL A 311 13.80 29.05 -15.19
CA VAL A 311 13.79 27.67 -14.73
C VAL A 311 13.64 27.62 -13.22
N ALA A 312 14.37 28.46 -12.49
CA ALA A 312 14.22 28.58 -11.05
C ALA A 312 12.77 28.96 -10.67
N ALA A 313 12.21 29.99 -11.32
CA ALA A 313 10.82 30.40 -11.10
C ALA A 313 9.80 29.30 -11.44
N LEU A 314 10.00 28.57 -12.54
CA LEU A 314 9.13 27.46 -12.95
C LEU A 314 9.16 26.28 -11.95
N LEU A 315 10.30 25.96 -11.39
CA LEU A 315 10.43 24.91 -10.37
C LEU A 315 9.70 25.30 -9.08
N GLU A 316 9.82 26.55 -8.63
CA GLU A 316 9.08 27.04 -7.46
C GLU A 316 7.57 27.14 -7.76
N TRP A 317 7.19 27.61 -8.95
CA TRP A 317 5.80 27.60 -9.40
C TRP A 317 5.18 26.20 -9.35
N ARG A 318 5.89 25.17 -9.82
CA ARG A 318 5.41 23.76 -9.78
C ARG A 318 5.16 23.27 -8.37
N LYS A 319 6.03 23.62 -7.42
CA LYS A 319 5.82 23.28 -6.00
C LYS A 319 4.56 23.93 -5.46
N ALA A 320 4.38 25.23 -5.74
CA ALA A 320 3.17 25.95 -5.31
C ALA A 320 1.91 25.42 -5.99
N GLU A 321 1.95 25.19 -7.31
CA GLU A 321 0.80 24.69 -8.06
C GLU A 321 0.36 23.29 -7.61
N ARG A 322 1.31 22.39 -7.31
CA ARG A 322 0.99 21.09 -6.72
C ARG A 322 0.29 21.24 -5.36
N ILE A 323 0.71 22.21 -4.54
CA ILE A 323 0.03 22.46 -3.26
C ILE A 323 -1.36 23.02 -3.50
N VAL A 324 -1.54 24.00 -4.40
CA VAL A 324 -2.86 24.58 -4.72
C VAL A 324 -3.84 23.51 -5.18
N THR A 325 -3.41 22.63 -6.08
CA THR A 325 -4.28 21.66 -6.75
C THR A 325 -4.58 20.43 -5.91
N THR A 326 -3.65 20.02 -5.04
CA THR A 326 -3.77 18.73 -4.31
C THR A 326 -3.91 18.92 -2.80
N TYR A 327 -3.31 19.96 -2.21
CA TYR A 327 -3.22 20.15 -0.75
C TYR A 327 -3.66 21.54 -0.30
N GLY A 328 -4.42 22.26 -1.16
CA GLY A 328 -4.88 23.61 -0.87
C GLY A 328 -5.97 23.68 0.20
N TYR A 329 -6.53 24.87 0.39
CA TYR A 329 -7.55 25.13 1.42
C TYR A 329 -8.79 24.26 1.26
N ALA A 330 -9.24 23.98 0.03
CA ALA A 330 -10.37 23.10 -0.22
C ALA A 330 -10.11 21.66 0.25
N TRP A 331 -8.92 21.14 -0.05
CA TRP A 331 -8.49 19.83 0.43
C TRP A 331 -8.44 19.76 1.97
N LEU A 332 -7.93 20.82 2.61
CA LEU A 332 -7.88 20.89 4.07
C LEU A 332 -9.30 20.89 4.68
N ASP A 333 -10.24 21.61 4.06
CA ASP A 333 -11.63 21.67 4.53
C ASP A 333 -12.37 20.34 4.34
N GLU A 334 -12.08 19.64 3.25
CA GLU A 334 -12.72 18.37 2.91
C GLU A 334 -12.23 17.21 3.78
N HIS A 335 -10.91 17.16 4.07
CA HIS A 335 -10.32 15.95 4.65
C HIS A 335 -9.90 16.10 6.12
N LEU A 336 -9.76 17.33 6.64
CA LEU A 336 -9.45 17.56 8.06
C LEU A 336 -10.73 17.72 8.88
N GLY A 337 -11.04 16.70 9.66
CA GLY A 337 -12.21 16.71 10.55
C GLY A 337 -12.11 17.75 11.68
N PRO A 338 -13.27 18.05 12.32
CA PRO A 338 -13.33 18.98 13.46
C PRO A 338 -12.54 18.49 14.68
N ASP A 339 -12.24 17.20 14.75
CA ASP A 339 -11.42 16.55 15.76
C ASP A 339 -9.91 16.70 15.52
N GLY A 340 -9.50 17.47 14.51
CA GLY A 340 -8.09 17.66 14.14
C GLY A 340 -7.45 16.40 13.54
N ARG A 341 -8.25 15.53 12.90
CA ARG A 341 -7.76 14.32 12.24
C ARG A 341 -7.97 14.40 10.74
N LEU A 342 -6.86 14.26 10.01
CA LEU A 342 -6.86 14.15 8.55
C LEU A 342 -7.11 12.70 8.16
N ARG A 343 -8.15 12.46 7.36
CA ARG A 343 -8.59 11.12 6.98
C ARG A 343 -8.46 10.87 5.48
N GLY A 344 -8.20 9.60 5.16
CA GLY A 344 -8.21 9.06 3.81
C GLY A 344 -8.47 7.57 3.87
N GLU A 345 -8.78 6.98 2.73
CA GLU A 345 -8.96 5.53 2.63
C GLU A 345 -7.61 4.85 2.51
N TRP A 346 -7.40 3.79 3.28
CA TRP A 346 -6.20 2.98 3.26
C TRP A 346 -6.45 1.63 2.63
N THR A 347 -5.52 1.19 1.81
CA THR A 347 -5.52 -0.11 1.13
C THR A 347 -4.30 -0.90 1.54
N GLY A 348 -4.49 -2.16 1.95
CA GLY A 348 -3.41 -3.02 2.44
C GLY A 348 -2.52 -3.61 1.35
N ALA A 349 -2.98 -3.62 0.10
CA ALA A 349 -2.22 -4.18 -1.02
C ALA A 349 -2.55 -3.43 -2.32
N ASP A 350 -1.73 -2.45 -2.66
CA ASP A 350 -1.81 -1.72 -3.92
C ASP A 350 -0.66 -2.12 -4.85
N GLY A 351 -0.96 -2.13 -6.15
CA GLY A 351 -0.03 -2.56 -7.19
C GLY A 351 0.46 -4.01 -7.03
N ALA A 352 1.32 -4.45 -7.92
CA ALA A 352 1.85 -5.82 -7.90
C ALA A 352 2.82 -6.08 -6.72
N ALA A 353 3.44 -5.05 -6.17
CA ALA A 353 4.29 -5.15 -4.99
C ALA A 353 3.49 -5.29 -3.70
N GLY A 354 2.19 -4.99 -3.70
CA GLY A 354 1.32 -5.08 -2.54
C GLY A 354 1.71 -4.13 -1.41
N ARG A 355 2.08 -2.89 -1.73
CA ARG A 355 2.35 -1.85 -0.71
C ARG A 355 1.06 -1.38 -0.06
N MET A 356 1.15 -0.91 1.16
CA MET A 356 0.07 -0.13 1.77
C MET A 356 0.06 1.26 1.13
N THR A 357 -1.12 1.75 0.75
CA THR A 357 -1.30 3.08 0.18
C THR A 357 -2.50 3.79 0.78
N ALA A 358 -2.53 5.11 0.66
CA ALA A 358 -3.64 5.93 1.12
C ALA A 358 -4.11 6.86 0.01
N SER A 359 -5.42 7.10 -0.04
CA SER A 359 -6.05 8.12 -0.88
C SER A 359 -5.87 9.54 -0.31
N ASN A 360 -6.46 10.52 -0.97
CA ASN A 360 -6.61 11.90 -0.49
C ASN A 360 -5.28 12.59 -0.18
N GLY A 361 -4.21 12.25 -0.91
CA GLY A 361 -2.92 12.91 -0.78
C GLY A 361 -2.08 12.49 0.44
N LEU A 362 -2.58 11.66 1.35
CA LEU A 362 -1.84 11.20 2.53
C LEU A 362 -0.52 10.54 2.15
N HIS A 363 -0.55 9.72 1.10
CA HIS A 363 0.62 8.95 0.64
C HIS A 363 1.76 9.81 0.09
N ASN A 364 1.45 10.99 -0.44
CA ASN A 364 2.39 11.89 -1.11
C ASN A 364 2.45 13.29 -0.49
N MET A 365 2.18 13.41 0.82
CA MET A 365 2.15 14.68 1.51
C MET A 365 3.48 15.43 1.39
N PRO A 366 3.48 16.70 0.89
CA PRO A 366 4.68 17.49 0.75
C PRO A 366 5.37 17.74 2.10
N ALA A 367 6.69 17.78 2.10
CA ALA A 367 7.48 18.01 3.31
C ALA A 367 7.06 19.28 4.08
N ALA A 368 6.66 20.34 3.37
CA ALA A 368 6.17 21.57 4.00
C ALA A 368 4.92 21.33 4.86
N MET A 369 3.99 20.49 4.40
CA MET A 369 2.74 20.18 5.12
C MET A 369 2.96 19.26 6.33
N ARG A 370 4.07 18.52 6.38
CA ARG A 370 4.43 17.68 7.54
C ARG A 370 4.57 18.47 8.84
N ARG A 371 4.85 19.79 8.74
CA ARG A 371 4.90 20.70 9.92
C ARG A 371 3.58 20.79 10.65
N ALA A 372 2.47 20.63 9.93
CA ALA A 372 1.14 20.65 10.53
C ALA A 372 0.73 19.31 11.15
N VAL A 373 1.45 18.22 10.88
CA VAL A 373 1.21 16.93 11.52
C VAL A 373 1.85 16.97 12.92
N ILE A 374 1.03 17.22 13.92
CA ILE A 374 1.44 17.48 15.30
C ILE A 374 0.67 16.53 16.22
N ALA A 375 1.36 15.93 17.18
CA ALA A 375 0.74 15.10 18.20
C ALA A 375 -0.34 15.87 18.97
N ALA A 376 -1.43 15.19 19.30
CA ALA A 376 -2.48 15.77 20.16
C ALA A 376 -1.91 16.21 21.53
N PRO A 377 -2.56 17.14 22.24
CA PRO A 377 -2.15 17.52 23.58
C PRO A 377 -1.97 16.29 24.49
N GLY A 378 -0.87 16.24 25.25
CA GLY A 378 -0.51 15.10 26.12
C GLY A 378 0.03 13.88 25.39
N HIS A 379 0.26 13.94 24.08
CA HIS A 379 0.80 12.85 23.27
C HIS A 379 2.10 13.25 22.57
N ALA A 380 2.77 12.25 22.02
CA ALA A 380 3.93 12.37 21.15
C ALA A 380 3.74 11.53 19.88
N LEU A 381 4.59 11.77 18.90
CA LEU A 381 4.76 10.93 17.72
C LEU A 381 6.07 10.15 17.83
N VAL A 382 6.00 8.84 17.66
CA VAL A 382 7.19 8.01 17.42
C VAL A 382 7.26 7.75 15.92
N ARG A 383 8.25 8.37 15.28
CA ARG A 383 8.56 8.16 13.87
C ARG A 383 9.59 7.06 13.75
N ALA A 384 9.39 6.12 12.85
CA ALA A 384 10.36 5.08 12.56
C ALA A 384 10.43 4.84 11.04
N ASP A 385 11.63 4.92 10.47
CA ASP A 385 11.91 4.80 9.04
C ASP A 385 12.92 3.68 8.81
N LEU A 386 12.58 2.70 7.95
CA LEU A 386 13.45 1.57 7.66
C LEU A 386 14.67 1.99 6.83
N GLY A 387 15.83 1.89 7.42
CA GLY A 387 17.09 2.26 6.78
C GLY A 387 17.45 1.35 5.61
N GLN A 388 17.44 1.89 4.38
CA GLN A 388 17.85 1.19 3.16
C GLN A 388 17.21 -0.19 3.00
N ILE A 389 15.89 -0.26 3.16
CA ILE A 389 15.14 -1.53 3.25
C ILE A 389 15.34 -2.42 2.00
N GLU A 390 15.23 -1.86 0.79
CA GLU A 390 15.33 -2.66 -0.43
C GLU A 390 16.69 -3.35 -0.62
N PRO A 391 17.86 -2.69 -0.45
CA PRO A 391 19.16 -3.37 -0.46
C PRO A 391 19.32 -4.44 0.63
N ARG A 392 18.81 -4.20 1.84
CA ARG A 392 18.85 -5.18 2.94
C ARG A 392 17.96 -6.38 2.64
N VAL A 393 16.79 -6.16 2.07
CA VAL A 393 15.92 -7.21 1.55
C VAL A 393 16.61 -7.99 0.44
N LEU A 394 17.27 -7.33 -0.51
CA LEU A 394 18.02 -8.01 -1.57
C LEU A 394 19.10 -8.94 -0.98
N ALA A 395 19.85 -8.49 0.03
CA ALA A 395 20.81 -9.33 0.73
C ALA A 395 20.15 -10.59 1.32
N ALA A 396 19.00 -10.42 2.00
CA ALA A 396 18.27 -11.52 2.64
C ALA A 396 17.71 -12.53 1.62
N VAL A 397 17.03 -12.04 0.58
CA VAL A 397 16.32 -12.93 -0.37
C VAL A 397 17.26 -13.60 -1.37
N SER A 398 18.41 -12.97 -1.70
CA SER A 398 19.41 -13.57 -2.58
C SER A 398 20.32 -14.55 -1.87
N GLY A 399 20.55 -14.36 -0.56
CA GLY A 399 21.55 -15.10 0.21
C GLY A 399 23.01 -14.72 -0.12
N ASP A 400 23.24 -13.53 -0.70
CA ASP A 400 24.58 -13.02 -1.00
C ASP A 400 25.30 -12.65 0.30
N GLN A 401 26.34 -13.44 0.67
CA GLN A 401 27.06 -13.28 1.93
C GLN A 401 27.85 -11.97 2.01
N ALA A 402 28.40 -11.50 0.88
CA ALA A 402 29.14 -10.24 0.84
C ALA A 402 28.19 -9.05 1.05
N LEU A 403 27.00 -9.09 0.44
CA LEU A 403 25.99 -8.07 0.64
C LEU A 403 25.37 -8.16 2.05
N ALA A 404 25.17 -9.37 2.58
CA ALA A 404 24.71 -9.58 3.96
C ALA A 404 25.70 -8.98 4.96
N ALA A 405 27.01 -9.21 4.78
CA ALA A 405 28.03 -8.60 5.63
C ALA A 405 27.99 -7.06 5.60
N ALA A 406 27.71 -6.45 4.45
CA ALA A 406 27.58 -4.99 4.33
C ALA A 406 26.40 -4.44 5.14
N THR A 407 25.36 -5.26 5.41
CA THR A 407 24.18 -4.82 6.21
C THR A 407 24.49 -4.66 7.71
N SER A 408 25.65 -5.10 8.20
CA SER A 408 26.08 -4.90 9.59
C SER A 408 26.28 -3.42 9.92
N ALA A 409 26.62 -2.59 8.93
CA ALA A 409 26.75 -1.15 9.07
C ALA A 409 25.37 -0.46 9.11
N ASP A 410 25.27 0.63 9.86
CA ASP A 410 24.06 1.47 9.88
C ASP A 410 23.81 2.08 8.51
N ASP A 411 24.85 2.58 7.85
CA ASP A 411 24.79 2.96 6.43
C ASP A 411 25.42 1.89 5.55
N LEU A 412 24.59 1.02 4.98
CA LEU A 412 24.98 -0.05 4.06
C LEU A 412 25.77 0.48 2.84
N TYR A 413 25.50 1.72 2.40
CA TYR A 413 26.20 2.26 1.23
C TYR A 413 27.67 2.54 1.48
N LEU A 414 28.13 2.70 2.73
CA LEU A 414 29.54 2.91 3.04
C LEU A 414 30.40 1.68 2.75
N PRO A 415 30.14 0.47 3.29
CA PRO A 415 30.89 -0.72 2.92
C PRO A 415 30.73 -1.08 1.44
N VAL A 416 29.53 -0.84 0.85
CA VAL A 416 29.35 -1.03 -0.60
C VAL A 416 30.26 -0.09 -1.40
N ALA A 417 30.39 1.17 -1.01
CA ALA A 417 31.29 2.14 -1.65
C ALA A 417 32.75 1.67 -1.59
N GLY A 418 33.20 1.21 -0.42
CA GLY A 418 34.52 0.61 -0.25
C GLY A 418 34.77 -0.59 -1.18
N GLN A 419 33.80 -1.51 -1.26
CA GLN A 419 33.88 -2.70 -2.10
C GLN A 419 33.90 -2.36 -3.61
N LEU A 420 33.18 -1.30 -4.01
CA LEU A 420 33.12 -0.86 -5.40
C LEU A 420 34.26 0.09 -5.78
N GLY A 421 35.05 0.62 -4.83
CA GLY A 421 36.08 1.63 -5.05
C GLY A 421 35.51 2.96 -5.54
N VAL A 422 34.37 3.40 -4.95
CA VAL A 422 33.66 4.65 -5.30
C VAL A 422 33.25 5.39 -4.03
N ASP A 423 32.73 6.62 -4.17
CA ASP A 423 32.11 7.33 -3.05
C ASP A 423 30.71 6.80 -2.72
N ARG A 424 30.19 7.18 -1.54
CA ARG A 424 28.86 6.76 -1.04
C ARG A 424 27.70 7.16 -1.98
N PRO A 425 27.60 8.39 -2.49
CA PRO A 425 26.57 8.77 -3.46
C PRO A 425 26.57 7.89 -4.71
N THR A 426 27.74 7.61 -5.26
CA THR A 426 27.90 6.73 -6.43
C THR A 426 27.50 5.28 -6.10
N ALA A 427 27.87 4.77 -4.93
CA ALA A 427 27.44 3.43 -4.48
C ALA A 427 25.91 3.33 -4.34
N LYS A 428 25.26 4.35 -3.79
CA LYS A 428 23.79 4.42 -3.71
C LYS A 428 23.15 4.36 -5.10
N VAL A 429 23.64 5.18 -6.03
CA VAL A 429 23.15 5.19 -7.42
C VAL A 429 23.39 3.84 -8.09
N ALA A 430 24.57 3.23 -7.89
CA ALA A 430 24.90 1.91 -8.44
C ALA A 430 23.96 0.81 -7.95
N MET A 431 23.68 0.78 -6.65
CA MET A 431 22.76 -0.18 -6.03
C MET A 431 21.34 -0.03 -6.56
N ILE A 432 20.83 1.20 -6.60
CA ILE A 432 19.50 1.50 -7.12
C ILE A 432 19.42 1.14 -8.60
N ALA A 433 20.40 1.54 -9.42
CA ALA A 433 20.46 1.22 -10.85
C ALA A 433 20.48 -0.29 -11.09
N ALA A 434 21.20 -1.05 -10.26
CA ALA A 434 21.26 -2.51 -10.34
C ALA A 434 19.88 -3.14 -10.02
N MET A 435 19.22 -2.71 -8.97
CA MET A 435 17.89 -3.22 -8.59
C MET A 435 16.83 -2.90 -9.64
N TYR A 436 16.85 -1.68 -10.21
CA TYR A 436 15.89 -1.22 -11.23
C TYR A 436 16.27 -1.62 -12.67
N GLY A 437 17.40 -2.30 -12.88
CA GLY A 437 17.81 -2.79 -14.20
C GLY A 437 18.19 -1.70 -15.20
N GLN A 438 18.79 -0.59 -14.73
CA GLN A 438 19.32 0.45 -15.61
C GLN A 438 20.62 -0.03 -16.25
N THR A 439 20.68 -0.08 -17.60
CA THR A 439 21.78 -0.68 -18.36
C THR A 439 22.59 0.34 -19.18
N THR A 440 22.17 1.60 -19.22
CA THR A 440 22.79 2.64 -20.07
C THR A 440 23.55 3.69 -19.25
N GLY A 441 24.54 4.33 -19.85
CA GLY A 441 25.33 5.39 -19.23
C GLY A 441 26.11 4.93 -17.99
N HIS A 442 26.18 5.78 -16.98
CA HIS A 442 26.85 5.50 -15.71
C HIS A 442 26.26 4.26 -15.00
N GLY A 443 24.96 3.96 -15.19
CA GLY A 443 24.32 2.77 -14.66
C GLY A 443 24.89 1.45 -15.20
N GLY A 444 25.33 1.42 -16.45
CA GLY A 444 25.93 0.22 -17.04
C GLY A 444 27.31 -0.13 -16.46
N GLN A 445 28.16 0.86 -16.18
CA GLN A 445 29.47 0.66 -15.53
C GLN A 445 29.26 0.26 -14.06
N ALA A 446 28.35 0.93 -13.36
CA ALA A 446 27.98 0.61 -11.99
C ALA A 446 27.45 -0.82 -11.87
N GLY A 447 26.59 -1.26 -12.81
CA GLY A 447 26.09 -2.64 -12.86
C GLY A 447 27.18 -3.71 -13.03
N ARG A 448 28.24 -3.43 -13.80
CA ARG A 448 29.39 -4.37 -13.90
C ARG A 448 30.14 -4.50 -12.58
N ARG A 449 30.40 -3.39 -11.88
CA ARG A 449 31.06 -3.40 -10.57
C ARG A 449 30.21 -4.12 -9.52
N MET A 450 28.90 -3.88 -9.51
CA MET A 450 27.96 -4.58 -8.63
C MET A 450 27.96 -6.09 -8.89
N ARG A 451 28.00 -6.52 -10.15
CA ARG A 451 28.04 -7.95 -10.51
C ARG A 451 29.33 -8.63 -10.06
N ALA A 452 30.44 -7.92 -10.07
CA ALA A 452 31.73 -8.44 -9.58
C ALA A 452 31.75 -8.52 -8.04
N ALA A 453 31.18 -7.51 -7.35
CA ALA A 453 31.19 -7.44 -5.89
C ALA A 453 30.13 -8.35 -5.23
N TYR A 454 28.94 -8.46 -5.85
CA TYR A 454 27.76 -9.15 -5.29
C TYR A 454 27.13 -10.08 -6.33
N PRO A 455 27.86 -11.16 -6.75
CA PRO A 455 27.45 -12.00 -7.87
C PRO A 455 26.15 -12.76 -7.61
N VAL A 456 25.86 -13.17 -6.36
CA VAL A 456 24.66 -13.93 -6.00
C VAL A 456 23.43 -13.02 -6.03
N ALA A 457 23.54 -11.81 -5.48
CA ALA A 457 22.47 -10.82 -5.53
C ALA A 457 22.12 -10.42 -6.97
N MET A 458 23.15 -10.21 -7.80
CA MET A 458 22.94 -9.87 -9.20
C MET A 458 22.36 -11.02 -10.01
N ALA A 459 22.78 -12.27 -9.75
CA ALA A 459 22.19 -13.46 -10.38
C ALA A 459 20.70 -13.64 -10.04
N TYR A 460 20.31 -13.37 -8.79
CA TYR A 460 18.91 -13.36 -8.34
C TYR A 460 18.07 -12.37 -9.16
N LEU A 461 18.52 -11.13 -9.27
CA LEU A 461 17.86 -10.09 -10.05
C LEU A 461 17.82 -10.43 -11.56
N ASP A 462 18.91 -10.96 -12.12
CA ASP A 462 18.96 -11.35 -13.54
C ASP A 462 18.04 -12.55 -13.84
N SER A 463 17.83 -13.45 -12.88
CA SER A 463 16.87 -14.55 -13.01
C SER A 463 15.43 -14.03 -13.08
N ALA A 464 15.09 -13.04 -12.24
CA ALA A 464 13.80 -12.36 -12.28
C ALA A 464 13.56 -11.67 -13.63
N ASP A 465 14.55 -10.91 -14.13
CA ASP A 465 14.47 -10.25 -15.45
C ASP A 465 14.22 -11.26 -16.57
N ARG A 466 15.00 -12.36 -16.62
CA ARG A 466 14.81 -13.40 -17.65
C ARG A 466 13.44 -14.05 -17.59
N SER A 467 12.96 -14.38 -16.39
CA SER A 467 11.64 -14.99 -16.21
C SER A 467 10.52 -14.04 -16.63
N ALA A 468 10.60 -12.76 -16.23
CA ALA A 468 9.63 -11.75 -16.60
C ALA A 468 9.64 -11.50 -18.12
N ARG A 469 10.80 -11.39 -18.78
CA ARG A 469 10.92 -11.27 -20.25
C ARG A 469 10.27 -12.44 -20.97
N ALA A 470 10.39 -13.64 -20.41
CA ALA A 470 9.77 -14.85 -20.96
C ALA A 470 8.25 -14.95 -20.65
N GLY A 471 7.66 -13.94 -19.98
CA GLY A 471 6.24 -13.95 -19.60
C GLY A 471 5.88 -14.95 -18.50
N ARG A 472 6.88 -15.47 -17.78
CA ARG A 472 6.65 -16.38 -16.65
C ARG A 472 6.40 -15.58 -15.38
N ASP A 473 5.30 -15.89 -14.72
CA ASP A 473 4.93 -15.30 -13.43
C ASP A 473 6.04 -15.49 -12.39
N LEU A 474 6.15 -14.53 -11.49
CA LEU A 474 7.13 -14.53 -10.41
C LEU A 474 6.41 -14.65 -9.06
N ARG A 475 7.15 -15.09 -8.05
CA ARG A 475 6.71 -15.00 -6.65
C ARG A 475 7.75 -14.27 -5.83
N THR A 476 7.28 -13.37 -4.97
CA THR A 476 8.12 -12.71 -3.97
C THR A 476 8.62 -13.73 -2.94
N TYR A 477 9.51 -13.31 -2.07
CA TYR A 477 10.04 -14.15 -0.98
C TYR A 477 8.94 -14.67 -0.04
N GLY A 478 7.94 -13.82 0.28
CA GLY A 478 6.78 -14.17 1.09
C GLY A 478 5.65 -14.85 0.32
N GLY A 479 5.84 -15.15 -0.98
CA GLY A 479 4.92 -15.96 -1.77
C GLY A 479 3.90 -15.20 -2.61
N ARG A 480 3.89 -13.86 -2.64
CA ARG A 480 3.00 -13.06 -3.47
C ARG A 480 3.23 -13.34 -4.95
N LEU A 481 2.15 -13.68 -5.67
CA LEU A 481 2.19 -13.85 -7.12
C LEU A 481 2.26 -12.50 -7.82
N VAL A 482 3.29 -12.33 -8.64
CA VAL A 482 3.47 -11.18 -9.54
C VAL A 482 3.24 -11.66 -10.97
N ARG A 483 2.09 -11.32 -11.54
CA ARG A 483 1.71 -11.76 -12.88
C ARG A 483 2.53 -11.04 -13.95
N MET A 484 3.06 -11.81 -14.90
CA MET A 484 3.84 -11.31 -16.05
C MET A 484 3.09 -11.43 -17.36
N SER A 485 1.78 -11.60 -17.32
CA SER A 485 0.92 -11.83 -18.47
C SER A 485 0.96 -10.67 -19.49
N GLY A 486 1.00 -11.02 -20.75
CA GLY A 486 0.99 -10.14 -21.92
C GLY A 486 2.11 -10.51 -22.88
N GLY A 487 1.80 -11.35 -23.87
CA GLY A 487 2.67 -11.59 -25.02
C GLY A 487 2.87 -10.26 -25.79
N SER A 488 4.11 -9.82 -25.97
CA SER A 488 4.44 -8.72 -26.85
C SER A 488 5.66 -9.10 -27.66
N ALA A 489 5.59 -8.89 -28.98
CA ALA A 489 6.75 -9.01 -29.86
C ALA A 489 7.64 -7.74 -29.83
N ASP A 490 7.17 -6.67 -29.20
CA ASP A 490 7.91 -5.41 -29.04
C ASP A 490 9.05 -5.57 -28.04
N ALA A 491 10.28 -5.43 -28.51
CA ALA A 491 11.49 -5.55 -27.71
C ALA A 491 11.54 -4.54 -26.53
N ALA A 492 11.02 -3.32 -26.70
CA ALA A 492 10.99 -2.31 -25.66
C ALA A 492 10.04 -2.69 -24.51
N ARG A 493 8.86 -3.24 -24.84
CA ARG A 493 7.90 -3.77 -23.87
C ARG A 493 8.44 -5.00 -23.15
N VAL A 494 9.10 -5.92 -23.85
CA VAL A 494 9.77 -7.09 -23.25
C VAL A 494 10.86 -6.63 -22.26
N ALA A 495 11.67 -5.64 -22.65
CA ALA A 495 12.68 -5.08 -21.76
C ALA A 495 12.07 -4.37 -20.53
N ALA A 496 10.98 -3.62 -20.71
CA ALA A 496 10.24 -2.99 -19.61
C ALA A 496 9.68 -4.03 -18.64
N ARG A 497 9.11 -5.12 -19.14
CA ARG A 497 8.61 -6.24 -18.32
C ARG A 497 9.73 -6.90 -17.51
N GLY A 498 10.92 -7.07 -18.09
CA GLY A 498 12.09 -7.58 -17.36
C GLY A 498 12.47 -6.68 -16.19
N ARG A 499 12.57 -5.36 -16.42
CA ARG A 499 12.85 -4.38 -15.35
C ARG A 499 11.75 -4.39 -14.28
N TYR A 500 10.49 -4.45 -14.68
CA TYR A 500 9.35 -4.56 -13.77
C TYR A 500 9.46 -5.79 -12.86
N GLY A 501 9.75 -6.98 -13.42
CA GLY A 501 9.89 -8.21 -12.64
C GLY A 501 11.01 -8.14 -11.61
N ARG A 502 12.19 -7.58 -11.97
CA ARG A 502 13.28 -7.33 -11.01
C ARG A 502 12.83 -6.49 -9.83
N ASN A 503 12.18 -5.36 -10.14
CA ASN A 503 11.76 -4.40 -9.14
C ASN A 503 10.65 -4.96 -8.25
N ALA A 504 9.64 -5.59 -8.85
CA ALA A 504 8.48 -6.12 -8.14
C ALA A 504 8.85 -7.18 -7.09
N LEU A 505 9.88 -8.01 -7.35
CA LEU A 505 10.35 -8.99 -6.37
C LEU A 505 10.93 -8.32 -5.12
N ILE A 506 11.75 -7.29 -5.28
CA ILE A 506 12.39 -6.62 -4.14
C ILE A 506 11.40 -5.73 -3.41
N GLN A 507 10.61 -4.94 -4.14
CA GLN A 507 9.60 -4.09 -3.53
C GLN A 507 8.52 -4.89 -2.81
N GLY A 508 8.08 -6.02 -3.41
CA GLY A 508 7.11 -6.90 -2.78
C GLY A 508 7.64 -7.53 -1.49
N ALA A 509 8.85 -8.04 -1.52
CA ALA A 509 9.51 -8.59 -0.33
C ALA A 509 9.71 -7.52 0.77
N ALA A 510 10.04 -6.28 0.40
CA ALA A 510 10.14 -5.16 1.33
C ALA A 510 8.77 -4.80 1.94
N ALA A 511 7.71 -4.77 1.11
CA ALA A 511 6.34 -4.52 1.59
C ALA A 511 5.83 -5.62 2.54
N GLU A 512 6.19 -6.88 2.29
CA GLU A 512 5.87 -8.01 3.16
C GLU A 512 6.51 -7.86 4.54
N LEU A 513 7.82 -7.54 4.59
CA LEU A 513 8.53 -7.28 5.85
C LEU A 513 7.96 -6.06 6.58
N PHE A 514 7.74 -4.96 5.87
CA PHE A 514 7.15 -3.75 6.42
C PHE A 514 5.79 -4.02 7.08
N LYS A 515 4.90 -4.73 6.40
CA LYS A 515 3.59 -5.09 6.96
C LYS A 515 3.70 -6.01 8.16
N MET A 516 4.60 -7.00 8.12
CA MET A 516 4.85 -7.86 9.28
C MET A 516 5.33 -7.05 10.49
N TRP A 517 6.21 -6.06 10.27
CA TRP A 517 6.63 -5.12 11.31
C TRP A 517 5.48 -4.26 11.81
N ALA A 518 4.74 -3.59 10.93
CA ALA A 518 3.63 -2.72 11.28
C ALA A 518 2.56 -3.43 12.11
N VAL A 519 2.15 -4.65 11.71
CA VAL A 519 1.15 -5.42 12.48
C VAL A 519 1.71 -5.95 13.82
N THR A 520 3.01 -6.15 13.92
CA THR A 520 3.67 -6.50 15.20
C THR A 520 3.67 -5.29 16.14
N VAL A 521 4.00 -4.09 15.63
CA VAL A 521 3.90 -2.82 16.39
C VAL A 521 2.46 -2.58 16.81
N ARG A 522 1.48 -2.75 15.90
CA ARG A 522 0.04 -2.64 16.22
C ARG A 522 -0.35 -3.52 17.41
N ALA A 523 0.05 -4.78 17.37
CA ALA A 523 -0.34 -5.75 18.40
C ALA A 523 0.33 -5.49 19.75
N ARG A 524 1.63 -5.16 19.76
CA ARG A 524 2.41 -4.98 20.96
C ARG A 524 2.30 -3.58 21.56
N GLY A 525 1.97 -2.58 20.73
CA GLY A 525 1.81 -1.18 21.16
C GLY A 525 0.48 -0.90 21.88
N LEU A 526 -0.51 -1.77 21.71
CA LEU A 526 -1.85 -1.57 22.29
C LEU A 526 -1.85 -1.34 23.82
N PRO A 527 -1.11 -2.09 24.64
CA PRO A 527 -1.05 -1.86 26.08
C PRO A 527 -0.42 -0.51 26.49
N LEU A 528 0.37 0.10 25.60
CA LEU A 528 0.97 1.42 25.79
C LEU A 528 0.06 2.55 25.29
N GLY A 529 -1.14 2.25 24.82
CA GLY A 529 -2.01 3.23 24.16
C GLY A 529 -1.49 3.73 22.81
N ALA A 530 -0.49 3.05 22.24
CA ALA A 530 0.11 3.42 20.97
C ALA A 530 -0.82 3.07 19.80
N ARG A 531 -0.96 4.01 18.87
CA ARG A 531 -1.74 3.88 17.64
C ARG A 531 -0.90 4.25 16.43
N ILE A 532 -0.81 3.38 15.45
CA ILE A 532 -0.22 3.74 14.16
C ILE A 532 -1.20 4.67 13.45
N VAL A 533 -0.73 5.85 13.05
CA VAL A 533 -1.53 6.88 12.37
C VAL A 533 -1.06 7.14 10.94
N LEU A 534 0.08 6.57 10.54
CA LEU A 534 0.59 6.63 9.17
C LEU A 534 1.48 5.42 8.88
N CYS A 535 1.30 4.83 7.70
CA CYS A 535 2.18 3.84 7.08
C CYS A 535 2.58 4.35 5.69
N LEU A 536 3.79 4.87 5.55
CA LEU A 536 4.22 5.51 4.31
C LEU A 536 5.49 4.84 3.77
N HIS A 537 5.36 4.08 2.68
CA HIS A 537 6.45 3.31 2.06
C HIS A 537 7.18 2.38 3.05
N ASP A 538 8.17 2.90 3.76
CA ASP A 538 9.03 2.28 4.75
C ASP A 538 9.02 3.01 6.11
N GLU A 539 8.12 3.98 6.27
CA GLU A 539 8.00 4.83 7.47
C GLU A 539 6.70 4.53 8.24
N LEU A 540 6.81 4.37 9.55
CA LEU A 540 5.70 4.33 10.50
C LEU A 540 5.67 5.61 11.33
N LEU A 541 4.46 6.12 11.56
CA LEU A 541 4.22 7.17 12.53
C LEU A 541 3.23 6.65 13.59
N VAL A 542 3.66 6.60 14.83
CA VAL A 542 2.89 6.08 15.95
C VAL A 542 2.55 7.22 16.91
N HIS A 543 1.26 7.43 17.14
CA HIS A 543 0.75 8.40 18.11
C HIS A 543 0.54 7.70 19.44
N VAL A 544 1.08 8.28 20.53
CA VAL A 544 1.14 7.62 21.83
C VAL A 544 1.08 8.65 22.97
N PRO A 545 0.54 8.33 24.16
CA PRO A 545 0.67 9.18 25.34
C PRO A 545 2.13 9.55 25.60
N PHE A 546 2.39 10.80 25.99
CA PHE A 546 3.74 11.37 26.09
C PHE A 546 4.67 10.57 27.03
N ASP A 547 4.13 10.09 28.15
CA ASP A 547 4.84 9.26 29.13
C ASP A 547 5.20 7.85 28.62
N GLN A 548 4.52 7.39 27.57
CA GLN A 548 4.76 6.10 26.90
C GLN A 548 5.60 6.24 25.61
N ALA A 549 6.06 7.44 25.26
CA ALA A 549 6.75 7.68 24.00
C ALA A 549 8.09 6.91 23.90
N GLU A 550 8.96 7.03 24.91
CA GLU A 550 10.24 6.32 24.94
C GLU A 550 10.10 4.79 25.06
N PRO A 551 9.20 4.23 25.92
CA PRO A 551 8.88 2.81 25.87
C PRO A 551 8.39 2.34 24.48
N THR A 552 7.57 3.15 23.82
CA THR A 552 7.07 2.83 22.47
C THR A 552 8.19 2.89 21.42
N ALA A 553 9.10 3.85 21.50
CA ALA A 553 10.24 3.92 20.58
C ALA A 553 11.10 2.64 20.65
N ARG A 554 11.42 2.18 21.87
CA ARG A 554 12.13 0.90 22.07
C ARG A 554 11.32 -0.28 21.53
N LEU A 555 10.03 -0.34 21.86
CA LEU A 555 9.13 -1.39 21.37
C LEU A 555 9.10 -1.48 19.85
N VAL A 556 9.09 -0.35 19.14
CA VAL A 556 9.08 -0.29 17.67
C VAL A 556 10.34 -0.94 17.08
N GLY A 557 11.51 -0.71 17.71
CA GLY A 557 12.77 -1.38 17.37
C GLY A 557 12.72 -2.89 17.61
N ASP A 558 12.29 -3.31 18.81
CA ASP A 558 12.15 -4.73 19.17
C ASP A 558 11.19 -5.46 18.22
N CYS A 559 10.12 -4.78 17.79
CA CYS A 559 9.17 -5.32 16.82
C CYS A 559 9.80 -5.53 15.43
N LEU A 560 10.77 -4.69 15.04
CA LEU A 560 11.49 -4.89 13.78
C LEU A 560 12.34 -6.16 13.84
N ASP A 561 13.08 -6.37 14.91
CA ASP A 561 13.89 -7.56 15.11
C ASP A 561 13.02 -8.83 15.12
N GLU A 562 11.88 -8.78 15.80
CA GLU A 562 10.91 -9.87 15.84
C GLU A 562 10.33 -10.16 14.44
N ALA A 563 9.93 -9.12 13.71
CA ALA A 563 9.37 -9.25 12.35
C ALA A 563 10.42 -9.80 11.37
N ALA A 564 11.65 -9.29 11.42
CA ALA A 564 12.76 -9.75 10.60
C ALA A 564 13.10 -11.22 10.87
N GLY A 565 13.14 -11.63 12.14
CA GLY A 565 13.37 -13.02 12.53
C GLY A 565 12.27 -13.98 12.06
N ARG A 566 11.01 -13.53 12.02
CA ARG A 566 9.89 -14.29 11.48
C ARG A 566 9.89 -14.34 9.95
N TRP A 567 10.21 -13.20 9.31
CA TRP A 567 10.18 -13.06 7.87
C TRP A 567 11.36 -13.78 7.19
N ALA A 568 12.53 -13.80 7.81
CA ALA A 568 13.72 -14.43 7.25
C ALA A 568 14.29 -15.51 8.19
N PRO A 569 13.52 -16.56 8.55
CA PRO A 569 14.03 -17.63 9.39
C PRO A 569 15.06 -18.48 8.64
N GLY A 570 16.13 -18.87 9.32
CA GLY A 570 17.14 -19.80 8.82
C GLY A 570 18.26 -19.17 7.97
N ALA A 571 18.95 -20.00 7.19
CA ALA A 571 20.23 -19.65 6.56
C ALA A 571 20.19 -18.50 5.54
N ARG A 572 19.08 -18.29 4.86
CA ARG A 572 18.93 -17.21 3.86
C ARG A 572 18.85 -15.83 4.49
N GLY A 573 18.26 -15.71 5.68
CA GLY A 573 18.16 -14.45 6.42
C GLY A 573 19.27 -14.27 7.47
N ALA A 574 20.07 -15.31 7.73
CA ALA A 574 21.13 -15.26 8.74
C ALA A 574 22.17 -14.22 8.37
N GLY A 575 22.43 -13.28 9.28
CA GLY A 575 23.44 -12.25 9.15
C GLY A 575 22.97 -10.94 8.51
N VAL A 576 21.76 -10.83 8.00
CA VAL A 576 21.22 -9.56 7.51
C VAL A 576 20.62 -8.76 8.67
N ARG A 577 21.15 -7.57 8.90
CA ARG A 577 20.62 -6.63 9.88
C ARG A 577 19.65 -5.67 9.22
N PHE A 578 18.41 -5.63 9.74
CA PHE A 578 17.43 -4.61 9.43
C PHE A 578 17.49 -3.52 10.51
N ILE A 579 17.37 -2.27 10.11
CA ILE A 579 17.44 -1.13 11.01
C ILE A 579 16.30 -0.16 10.73
N ALA A 580 15.90 0.57 11.77
CA ALA A 580 15.02 1.71 11.65
C ALA A 580 15.66 2.93 12.34
N ASP A 581 15.54 4.09 11.70
CA ASP A 581 15.80 5.38 12.33
C ASP A 581 14.56 5.78 13.14
N ILE A 582 14.66 5.76 14.46
CA ILE A 582 13.54 5.96 15.38
C ILE A 582 13.75 7.24 16.15
N SER A 583 12.76 8.11 16.15
CA SER A 583 12.77 9.38 16.89
C SER A 583 11.43 9.67 17.55
N VAL A 584 11.48 10.25 18.75
CA VAL A 584 10.32 10.79 19.46
C VAL A 584 10.25 12.28 19.16
N VAL A 585 9.14 12.71 18.56
CA VAL A 585 8.96 14.08 18.10
C VAL A 585 7.55 14.58 18.44
N ARG A 586 7.38 15.91 18.47
CA ARG A 586 6.06 16.52 18.58
C ARG A 586 5.41 16.74 17.21
N SER A 587 6.19 17.15 16.23
CA SER A 587 5.77 17.32 14.84
C SER A 587 6.49 16.33 13.94
N TRP A 588 5.83 15.79 12.93
CA TRP A 588 6.46 14.92 11.94
C TRP A 588 7.64 15.59 11.21
N ALA A 589 7.58 16.91 11.02
CA ALA A 589 8.68 17.65 10.39
C ALA A 589 9.95 17.75 11.25
N ASP A 590 9.87 17.51 12.57
CA ASP A 590 11.01 17.55 13.49
C ASP A 590 11.84 16.24 13.43
N ALA A 591 11.29 15.20 12.81
CA ALA A 591 12.01 13.96 12.57
C ALA A 591 13.03 14.14 11.45
N LYS A 592 14.30 13.85 11.74
CA LYS A 592 15.43 14.01 10.81
C LYS A 592 15.57 12.80 9.89
#